data_b994f2ee8d2a16c743d4fdcb0f5c69dc
#
_entry.id   b994f2ee8d2a16c743d4fdcb0f5c69dc
#
_cell.length_a   1.000
_cell.length_b   1.000
_cell.length_c   1.000
_cell.angle_alpha   90.00
_cell.angle_beta   90.00
_cell.angle_gamma   90.00
#
_symmetry.space_group_name_H-M   'P 1'
#
loop_
_entity.id
_entity.type
_entity.pdbx_description
1 polymer ?
#
loop_
_entity_poly.entity_id
_entity_poly.type
_entity_poly.pdbx_seq_one_letter_code
_entity_poly.pdbx_strand_id
1 'polypeptide(L)' 'MADSAKDVLREKIMAMYHKNKRTRELEEHEKEALTQYYKDYKAIGGNSYIDKYYARMCTWTVIPDDYVED' A
#
# COMPACT_ATOMS: atom_id res chain seq x y z
N MET A 1 4.86 10.04 21.97
CA MET A 1 4.17 9.87 22.11
C MET A 1 3.42 9.47 21.18
N ALA A 2 2.77 9.80 20.83
CA ALA A 2 1.91 9.28 19.93
C ALA A 2 2.55 8.96 18.64
N ASP A 3 2.02 8.02 18.01
CA ASP A 3 2.46 7.65 16.71
C ASP A 3 2.20 8.76 15.77
N SER A 4 3.12 9.04 14.93
CA SER A 4 2.91 10.04 13.93
C SER A 4 2.11 9.41 12.80
N ALA A 5 1.46 10.27 12.02
CA ALA A 5 0.75 9.78 10.85
C ALA A 5 1.69 9.05 9.90
N LYS A 6 2.94 9.49 9.85
CA LYS A 6 3.92 8.82 9.00
C LYS A 6 4.10 7.36 9.40
N ASP A 7 4.20 7.11 10.71
CA ASP A 7 4.41 5.75 11.17
C ASP A 7 3.22 4.87 10.84
N VAL A 8 2.02 5.41 11.00
CA VAL A 8 0.82 4.65 10.71
C VAL A 8 0.75 4.31 9.23
N LEU A 9 1.01 5.29 8.38
CA LEU A 9 0.94 5.06 6.95
C LEU A 9 2.01 4.07 6.50
N ARG A 10 3.21 4.20 7.05
CA ARG A 10 4.27 3.26 6.70
C ARG A 10 3.88 1.85 7.08
N GLU A 11 3.31 1.68 8.27
CA GLU A 11 2.88 0.36 8.70
C GLU A 11 1.83 -0.22 7.76
N LYS A 12 0.89 0.60 7.34
CA LYS A 12 -0.16 0.12 6.46
C LYS A 12 0.41 -0.34 5.12
N ILE A 13 1.33 0.43 4.57
CA ILE A 13 1.95 0.08 3.31
C ILE A 13 2.75 -1.21 3.46
N MET A 14 3.54 -1.31 4.51
CA MET A 14 4.37 -2.49 4.71
C MET A 14 3.54 -3.73 5.01
N ALA A 15 2.45 -3.56 5.74
CA ALA A 15 1.58 -4.70 6.01
C ALA A 15 1.01 -5.24 4.72
N MET A 16 0.62 -4.36 3.82
CA MET A 16 0.09 -4.78 2.53
C MET A 16 1.15 -5.51 1.73
N TYR A 17 2.38 -5.00 1.75
CA TYR A 17 3.48 -5.64 1.07
C TYR A 17 3.69 -7.06 1.59
N HIS A 18 3.79 -7.21 2.91
CA HIS A 18 4.06 -8.51 3.48
C HIS A 18 2.90 -9.48 3.29
N LYS A 19 1.69 -8.95 3.30
CA LYS A 19 0.53 -9.80 3.12
C LYS A 19 0.48 -10.39 1.73
N ASN A 20 0.86 -9.61 0.73
CA ASN A 20 0.65 -10.02 -0.66
C ASN A 20 1.92 -10.38 -1.42
N LYS A 21 3.07 -10.34 -0.78
CA LYS A 21 4.32 -10.53 -1.53
C LYS A 21 4.48 -11.94 -2.09
N ARG A 22 3.78 -12.90 -1.53
CA ARG A 22 3.89 -14.26 -2.04
C ARG A 22 3.20 -14.43 -3.35
N THR A 23 1.99 -13.88 -3.47
CA THR A 23 1.22 -14.01 -4.69
C THR A 23 1.55 -12.93 -5.67
N ARG A 24 2.05 -11.81 -5.19
CA ARG A 24 2.34 -10.62 -6.00
C ARG A 24 1.09 -10.14 -6.71
N GLU A 25 0.00 -10.12 -5.96
CA GLU A 25 -1.28 -9.66 -6.48
C GLU A 25 -1.91 -8.70 -5.51
N LEU A 26 -2.64 -7.73 -6.04
CA LEU A 26 -3.39 -6.80 -5.24
C LEU A 26 -4.79 -6.72 -5.81
N GLU A 27 -5.78 -6.68 -4.95
CA GLU A 27 -7.12 -6.42 -5.43
C GLU A 27 -7.25 -4.94 -5.73
N GLU A 28 -8.22 -4.59 -6.54
CA GLU A 28 -8.37 -3.21 -6.96
C GLU A 28 -8.45 -2.25 -5.78
N HIS A 29 -9.25 -2.62 -4.77
CA HIS A 29 -9.38 -1.72 -3.63
C HIS A 29 -8.07 -1.61 -2.87
N GLU A 30 -7.27 -2.66 -2.86
CA GLU A 30 -5.96 -2.61 -2.20
C GLU A 30 -5.02 -1.69 -2.96
N LYS A 31 -5.07 -1.75 -4.28
CA LYS A 31 -4.20 -0.88 -5.07
C LYS A 31 -4.58 0.59 -4.88
N GLU A 32 -5.86 0.86 -4.82
CA GLU A 32 -6.30 2.22 -4.58
C GLU A 32 -5.88 2.70 -3.20
N ALA A 33 -6.04 1.85 -2.21
CA ALA A 33 -5.64 2.21 -0.86
C ALA A 33 -4.14 2.44 -0.78
N LEU A 34 -3.37 1.58 -1.43
CA LEU A 34 -1.92 1.72 -1.45
C LEU A 34 -1.50 3.05 -2.06
N THR A 35 -2.12 3.40 -3.17
CA THR A 35 -1.78 4.66 -3.83
C THR A 35 -2.08 5.84 -2.92
N GLN A 36 -3.21 5.80 -2.24
CA GLN A 36 -3.57 6.89 -1.35
C GLN A 36 -2.64 6.95 -0.15
N TYR A 37 -2.32 5.81 0.44
CA TYR A 37 -1.38 5.78 1.56
C TYR A 37 -0.04 6.36 1.16
N TYR A 38 0.43 5.99 -0.03
CA TYR A 38 1.73 6.47 -0.49
C TYR A 38 1.71 7.97 -0.70
N LYS A 39 0.67 8.49 -1.33
CA LYS A 39 0.53 9.92 -1.54
C LYS A 39 0.51 10.66 -0.21
N ASP A 40 -0.27 10.16 0.72
CA ASP A 40 -0.37 10.81 2.03
C ASP A 40 0.95 10.77 2.76
N TYR A 41 1.65 9.64 2.67
CA TYR A 41 2.94 9.48 3.33
C TYR A 41 3.95 10.48 2.81
N LYS A 42 4.02 10.63 1.49
CA LYS A 42 4.97 11.58 0.91
C LYS A 42 4.56 13.02 1.20
N ALA A 43 3.27 13.29 1.25
CA ALA A 43 2.79 14.64 1.49
C ALA A 43 3.16 15.15 2.87
N ILE A 44 3.30 14.26 3.84
CA ILE A 44 3.64 14.68 5.19
C ILE A 44 5.13 14.50 5.47
N GLY A 45 5.92 14.36 4.42
CA GLY A 45 7.36 14.33 4.59
C GLY A 45 7.96 12.96 4.82
N GLY A 46 7.28 11.93 4.37
CA GLY A 46 7.82 10.59 4.49
C GLY A 46 9.11 10.44 3.70
N ASN A 47 10.00 9.59 4.20
CA ASN A 47 11.29 9.42 3.54
C ASN A 47 11.16 8.40 2.41
N SER A 48 12.26 8.12 1.75
CA SER A 48 12.23 7.28 0.56
C SER A 48 12.30 5.79 0.87
N TYR A 49 12.31 5.43 2.15
CA TYR A 49 12.37 4.02 2.51
C TYR A 49 11.25 3.22 1.87
N ILE A 50 10.06 3.80 1.82
CA ILE A 50 8.89 3.14 1.30
C ILE A 50 8.86 3.09 -0.23
N ASP A 51 9.61 3.99 -0.87
CA ASP A 51 9.53 4.11 -2.32
C ASP A 51 9.79 2.79 -3.02
N LYS A 52 10.77 2.03 -2.57
CA LYS A 52 11.10 0.79 -3.26
C LYS A 52 10.00 -0.26 -3.09
N TYR A 53 9.37 -0.27 -1.94
CA TYR A 53 8.28 -1.23 -1.72
C TYR A 53 7.07 -0.84 -2.54
N TYR A 54 6.77 0.45 -2.58
CA TYR A 54 5.66 0.92 -3.39
C TYR A 54 5.91 0.58 -4.87
N ALA A 55 7.13 0.82 -5.33
CA ALA A 55 7.47 0.53 -6.72
C ALA A 55 7.29 -0.96 -7.03
N ARG A 56 7.70 -1.80 -6.11
CA ARG A 56 7.55 -3.24 -6.31
C ARG A 56 6.08 -3.62 -6.39
N MET A 57 5.29 -3.08 -5.47
CA MET A 57 3.87 -3.42 -5.46
C MET A 57 3.17 -2.91 -6.70
N CYS A 58 3.66 -1.84 -7.30
CA CYS A 58 3.07 -1.33 -8.52
C CYS A 58 3.27 -2.26 -9.70
N THR A 59 4.23 -3.17 -9.61
CA THR A 59 4.45 -4.13 -10.68
C THR A 59 3.62 -5.40 -10.50
N TRP A 60 2.96 -5.53 -9.36
CA TRP A 60 2.16 -6.72 -9.10
C TRP A 60 0.87 -6.67 -9.91
N THR A 61 0.30 -7.85 -10.12
CA THR A 61 -0.94 -7.95 -10.86
C THR A 61 -2.08 -7.36 -10.04
N VAL A 62 -2.88 -6.53 -10.67
CA VAL A 62 -4.07 -6.00 -10.03
C VAL A 62 -5.25 -6.82 -10.51
N ILE A 63 -5.95 -7.42 -9.57
CA ILE A 63 -7.10 -8.23 -9.92
C ILE A 63 -8.37 -7.51 -9.52
N PRO A 64 -9.44 -7.70 -10.28
CA PRO A 64 -10.69 -7.02 -9.94
C PRO A 64 -11.16 -7.46 -8.57
N ASP A 65 -11.82 -6.55 -7.89
CA ASP A 65 -12.41 -6.89 -6.61
C ASP A 65 -13.40 -8.01 -6.83
N ASP A 66 -13.30 -9.00 -5.97
CA ASP A 66 -14.17 -10.14 -6.10
C ASP A 66 -15.37 -9.91 -5.25
N TYR A 67 -16.43 -9.36 -5.80
CA TYR A 67 -17.60 -9.23 -5.02
C TYR A 67 -18.75 -9.66 -5.85
N VAL A 68 -19.66 -10.07 -5.18
CA VAL A 68 -20.77 -10.59 -5.81
C VAL A 68 -21.78 -9.60 -5.91
N GLU A 69 -22.30 -9.46 -6.83
CA GLU A 69 -23.10 -8.56 -6.88
C GLU A 69 -24.22 -8.98 -6.78
N ASP A 70 -24.80 -9.06 -6.44
CA ASP A 70 -25.94 -9.57 -6.26
C ASP A 70 -26.67 -9.46 -6.77
#